data_a5ac8c50b68e93360c5f1c8090173492
#
_entry.id   a5ac8c50b68e93360c5f1c8090173492
#
_cell.length_a   1.000
_cell.length_b   1.000
_cell.length_c   1.000
_cell.angle_alpha   90.00
_cell.angle_beta   90.00
_cell.angle_gamma   90.00
#
_symmetry.space_group_name_H-M   'P 1'
#
loop_
_entity.id
_entity.type
_entity.pdbx_description
1 polymer ?
#
loop_
_entity_poly.entity_id
_entity_poly.type
_entity_poly.pdbx_seq_one_letter_code
_entity_poly.pdbx_strand_id
1 'polypeptide(L)'
;MDIQRKKGMLDVCVLAALLEGPSYGYRLVREVGACMPVSESTLYPILKRLETAGCLDTYREAYNGRLRKYYRLTAQGEERIYAFLAEWEEMERIYQFVKEKREGTSR
;
A
#
# COMPACT_ATOMS: atom_id res chain seq x y z
N MET A 1 5.13 16.40 0.84
CA MET A 1 3.92 15.58 1.01
C MET A 1 3.53 15.59 2.47
N ASP A 2 2.25 15.84 2.77
CA ASP A 2 1.82 15.88 4.16
C ASP A 2 1.68 14.47 4.75
N ILE A 3 1.57 14.41 6.07
CA ILE A 3 1.55 13.15 6.81
C ILE A 3 0.34 12.28 6.46
N GLN A 4 -0.83 12.89 6.29
CA GLN A 4 -2.05 12.13 5.99
C GLN A 4 -1.99 11.46 4.62
N ARG A 5 -1.48 12.19 3.63
CA ARG A 5 -1.32 11.65 2.28
C ARG A 5 -0.30 10.52 2.27
N LYS A 6 0.80 10.70 2.99
CA LYS A 6 1.84 9.67 3.09
C LYS A 6 1.30 8.39 3.73
N LYS A 7 0.46 8.51 4.75
CA LYS A 7 -0.17 7.36 5.39
C LYS A 7 -1.08 6.61 4.43
N GLY A 8 -1.88 7.35 3.66
CA GLY A 8 -2.76 6.72 2.66
C GLY A 8 -1.99 5.97 1.60
N MET A 9 -0.87 6.50 1.16
CA MET A 9 -0.01 5.84 0.18
C MET A 9 0.62 4.58 0.75
N LEU A 10 1.02 4.61 2.02
CA LEU A 10 1.60 3.45 2.67
C LEU A 10 0.58 2.32 2.79
N ASP A 11 -0.67 2.65 3.10
CA ASP A 11 -1.75 1.66 3.12
C ASP A 11 -1.86 0.94 1.78
N VAL A 12 -1.85 1.68 0.68
CA VAL A 12 -1.97 1.10 -0.66
C VAL A 12 -0.74 0.29 -1.02
N CYS A 13 0.45 0.71 -0.59
CA CYS A 13 1.67 -0.06 -0.80
C CYS A 13 1.59 -1.42 -0.11
N VAL A 14 1.04 -1.46 1.10
CA VAL A 14 0.85 -2.71 1.83
C VAL A 14 -0.13 -3.62 1.09
N LEU A 15 -1.26 -3.06 0.64
CA LEU A 15 -2.24 -3.84 -0.10
C LEU A 15 -1.66 -4.38 -1.40
N ALA A 16 -0.90 -3.55 -2.12
CA ALA A 16 -0.29 -3.93 -3.38
C ALA A 16 0.73 -5.07 -3.21
N ALA A 17 1.44 -5.08 -2.08
CA ALA A 17 2.38 -6.15 -1.78
C ALA A 17 1.69 -7.51 -1.62
N LEU A 18 0.37 -7.53 -1.41
CA LEU A 18 -0.40 -8.75 -1.26
C LEU A 18 -1.10 -9.20 -2.55
N LEU A 19 -0.91 -8.46 -3.64
CA LEU A 19 -1.55 -8.81 -4.93
C LEU A 19 -1.06 -10.16 -5.48
N GLU A 20 0.20 -10.50 -5.24
CA GLU A 20 0.77 -11.74 -5.74
C GLU A 20 0.43 -12.95 -4.86
N GLY A 21 -0.12 -12.72 -3.68
CA GLY A 21 -0.51 -13.79 -2.78
C GLY A 21 -0.32 -13.41 -1.32
N PRO A 22 -0.72 -14.30 -0.41
CA PRO A 22 -0.57 -14.05 1.02
C PRO A 22 0.88 -13.84 1.44
N SER A 23 1.08 -13.04 2.47
CA SER A 23 2.41 -12.76 3.03
C SER A 23 2.32 -12.60 4.55
N TYR A 24 3.46 -12.46 5.18
CA TYR A 24 3.53 -12.30 6.64
C TYR A 24 4.29 -11.02 6.98
N GLY A 25 4.16 -10.57 8.24
CA GLY A 25 4.62 -9.24 8.64
C GLY A 25 6.06 -8.93 8.28
N TYR A 26 7.00 -9.82 8.62
CA TYR A 26 8.42 -9.58 8.35
C TYR A 26 8.71 -9.42 6.85
N ARG A 27 8.10 -10.27 6.03
CA ARG A 27 8.27 -10.20 4.58
C ARG A 27 7.64 -8.93 4.01
N LEU A 28 6.49 -8.52 4.56
CA LEU A 28 5.84 -7.27 4.14
C LEU A 28 6.69 -6.05 4.46
N VAL A 29 7.36 -6.03 5.62
CA VAL A 29 8.28 -4.94 5.96
C VAL A 29 9.35 -4.81 4.87
N ARG A 30 9.89 -5.92 4.41
CA ARG A 30 10.93 -5.91 3.39
C ARG A 30 10.39 -5.48 2.02
N GLU A 31 9.24 -6.01 1.62
CA GLU A 31 8.66 -5.69 0.31
C GLU A 31 8.17 -4.25 0.22
N VAL A 32 7.47 -3.79 1.25
CA VAL A 32 6.99 -2.41 1.29
C VAL A 32 8.17 -1.45 1.44
N GLY A 33 9.19 -1.87 2.19
CA GLY A 33 10.41 -1.07 2.36
C GLY A 33 11.16 -0.78 1.09
N ALA A 34 10.98 -1.60 0.05
CA ALA A 34 11.59 -1.34 -1.26
C ALA A 34 10.98 -0.10 -1.92
N CYS A 35 9.72 0.21 -1.60
CA CYS A 35 9.05 1.41 -2.12
C CYS A 35 9.13 2.57 -1.13
N MET A 36 8.80 2.31 0.14
CA MET A 36 8.83 3.32 1.20
C MET A 36 9.41 2.68 2.46
N PRO A 37 10.49 3.23 3.03
CA PRO A 37 11.03 2.68 4.26
C PRO A 37 9.97 2.61 5.35
N VAL A 38 9.84 1.45 5.98
CA VAL A 38 8.85 1.22 7.01
C VAL A 38 9.41 0.26 8.05
N SER A 39 9.15 0.54 9.33
CA SER A 39 9.53 -0.35 10.42
C SER A 39 8.37 -1.27 10.78
N GLU A 40 8.67 -2.33 11.53
CA GLU A 40 7.62 -3.21 12.04
C GLU A 40 6.63 -2.45 12.91
N SER A 41 7.12 -1.54 13.76
CA SER A 41 6.25 -0.77 14.64
C SER A 41 5.28 0.14 13.88
N THR A 42 5.63 0.55 12.67
CA THR A 42 4.75 1.33 11.80
C THR A 42 3.81 0.43 11.01
N LEU A 43 4.32 -0.71 10.54
CA LEU A 43 3.55 -1.62 9.68
C LEU A 43 2.40 -2.31 10.41
N TYR A 44 2.65 -2.85 11.62
CA TYR A 44 1.64 -3.66 12.29
C TYR A 44 0.34 -2.91 12.60
N PRO A 45 0.36 -1.64 13.04
CA PRO A 45 -0.88 -0.88 13.19
C PRO A 45 -1.63 -0.69 11.89
N ILE A 46 -0.90 -0.54 10.77
CA ILE A 46 -1.51 -0.40 9.44
C ILE A 46 -2.21 -1.71 9.06
N LEU A 47 -1.56 -2.84 9.25
CA LEU A 47 -2.14 -4.15 8.96
C LEU A 47 -3.43 -4.38 9.77
N LYS A 48 -3.41 -4.01 11.05
CA LYS A 48 -4.59 -4.15 11.90
C LYS A 48 -5.74 -3.27 11.42
N ARG A 49 -5.44 -2.03 11.07
CA ARG A 49 -6.44 -1.09 10.57
C ARG A 49 -7.05 -1.58 9.25
N LEU A 50 -6.22 -2.09 8.35
CA LEU A 50 -6.69 -2.62 7.08
C LEU A 50 -7.52 -3.88 7.25
N GLU A 51 -7.16 -4.72 8.21
CA GLU A 51 -7.94 -5.90 8.55
C GLU A 51 -9.31 -5.51 9.09
N THR A 52 -9.35 -4.56 10.01
CA THR A 52 -10.59 -4.06 10.60
C THR A 52 -11.49 -3.43 9.51
N ALA A 53 -10.89 -2.76 8.53
CA ALA A 53 -11.62 -2.16 7.42
C ALA A 53 -12.09 -3.18 6.37
N GLY A 54 -11.72 -4.44 6.51
CA GLY A 54 -12.11 -5.48 5.56
C GLY A 54 -11.27 -5.53 4.29
N CYS A 55 -10.15 -4.80 4.24
CA CYS A 55 -9.28 -4.77 3.07
C CYS A 55 -8.35 -5.98 3.00
N LEU A 56 -8.14 -6.65 4.11
CA LEU A 56 -7.41 -7.90 4.15
C LEU A 56 -7.97 -8.78 5.26
N ASP A 57 -7.73 -10.08 5.14
CA ASP A 57 -8.04 -11.03 6.19
C ASP A 57 -6.78 -11.80 6.56
N THR A 58 -6.87 -12.63 7.60
CA THR A 58 -5.70 -13.31 8.14
C THR A 58 -5.99 -14.79 8.39
N TYR A 59 -4.93 -15.57 8.37
CA TYR A 59 -4.97 -16.96 8.77
C TYR A 59 -3.62 -17.32 9.38
N ARG A 60 -3.57 -18.47 10.06
CA ARG A 60 -2.33 -18.96 10.63
C ARG A 60 -1.95 -20.28 9.99
N GLU A 61 -0.67 -20.48 9.78
CA GLU A 61 -0.14 -21.68 9.17
C GLU A 61 1.17 -22.06 9.84
N ALA A 62 1.40 -23.35 10.01
CA ALA A 62 2.61 -23.84 10.66
C ALA A 62 3.83 -23.61 9.76
N TYR A 63 4.90 -23.09 10.35
CA TYR A 63 6.17 -22.89 9.68
C TYR A 63 7.28 -23.14 10.71
N ASN A 64 8.14 -24.10 10.43
CA ASN A 64 9.25 -24.48 11.33
C ASN A 64 8.80 -24.67 12.79
N GLY A 65 7.69 -25.39 12.98
CA GLY A 65 7.18 -25.73 14.31
C GLY A 65 6.44 -24.61 15.01
N ARG A 66 6.23 -23.46 14.35
CA ARG A 66 5.51 -22.32 14.92
C ARG A 66 4.34 -21.93 14.03
N LEU A 67 3.31 -21.36 14.61
CA LEU A 67 2.21 -20.79 13.84
C LEU A 67 2.63 -19.41 13.38
N ARG A 68 2.58 -19.19 12.07
CA ARG A 68 2.88 -17.90 11.46
C ARG A 68 1.57 -17.27 11.00
N LYS A 69 1.38 -15.98 11.28
CA LYS A 69 0.20 -15.24 10.84
C LYS A 69 0.42 -14.71 9.44
N TYR A 70 -0.49 -15.04 8.53
CA TYR A 70 -0.47 -14.58 7.15
C TYR A 70 -1.60 -13.59 6.92
N TYR A 71 -1.34 -12.66 6.02
CA TYR A 71 -2.29 -11.62 5.59
C TYR A 71 -2.64 -11.89 4.14
N ARG A 72 -3.89 -11.72 3.80
CA ARG A 72 -4.41 -12.02 2.47
C ARG A 72 -5.30 -10.88 2.01
N LEU A 73 -5.09 -10.43 0.76
CA LEU A 73 -5.87 -9.35 0.16
C LEU A 73 -7.30 -9.81 -0.08
N THR A 74 -8.27 -8.97 0.25
CA THR A 74 -9.68 -9.21 -0.04
C THR A 74 -10.08 -8.46 -1.31
N ALA A 75 -11.29 -8.76 -1.82
CA ALA A 75 -11.84 -8.03 -2.96
C ALA A 75 -11.96 -6.54 -2.64
N GLN A 76 -12.35 -6.20 -1.41
CA GLN A 76 -12.46 -4.81 -0.97
C GLN A 76 -11.10 -4.12 -0.95
N GLY A 77 -10.05 -4.84 -0.53
CA GLY A 77 -8.69 -4.31 -0.57
C GLY A 77 -8.23 -4.06 -1.99
N GLU A 78 -8.57 -4.94 -2.90
CA GLU A 78 -8.23 -4.80 -4.32
C GLU A 78 -8.93 -3.59 -4.94
N GLU A 79 -10.20 -3.36 -4.59
CA GLU A 79 -10.93 -2.18 -5.04
C GLU A 79 -10.23 -0.89 -4.59
N ARG A 80 -9.68 -0.88 -3.41
CA ARG A 80 -8.97 0.28 -2.87
C ARG A 80 -7.70 0.57 -3.67
N ILE A 81 -7.02 -0.47 -4.13
CA ILE A 81 -5.85 -0.31 -5.00
C ILE A 81 -6.26 0.34 -6.33
N TYR A 82 -7.34 -0.14 -6.93
CA TYR A 82 -7.82 0.40 -8.20
C TYR A 82 -8.28 1.85 -8.08
N ALA A 83 -8.95 2.18 -6.97
CA ALA A 83 -9.36 3.55 -6.70
C ALA A 83 -8.15 4.49 -6.61
N PHE A 84 -7.09 4.04 -5.95
CA PHE A 84 -5.85 4.80 -5.86
C PHE A 84 -5.24 5.04 -7.24
N LEU A 85 -5.18 3.99 -8.06
CA LEU A 85 -4.60 4.11 -9.40
C LEU A 85 -5.38 5.08 -10.28
N ALA A 86 -6.71 5.03 -10.22
CA ALA A 86 -7.56 5.93 -11.00
C ALA A 86 -7.37 7.38 -10.55
N GLU A 87 -7.32 7.63 -9.26
CA GLU A 87 -7.10 8.96 -8.70
C GLU A 87 -5.74 9.51 -9.10
N TRP A 88 -4.72 8.67 -9.08
CA TRP A 88 -3.38 9.08 -9.44
C TRP A 88 -3.25 9.40 -10.92
N GLU A 89 -3.91 8.65 -11.77
CA GLU A 89 -3.93 8.93 -13.21
C GLU A 89 -4.51 10.31 -13.51
N GLU A 90 -5.56 10.69 -12.79
CA GLU A 90 -6.15 12.02 -12.91
C GLU A 90 -5.15 13.09 -12.47
N MET A 91 -4.48 12.88 -11.36
CA MET A 91 -3.46 13.81 -10.87
C MET A 91 -2.30 13.93 -11.84
N GLU A 92 -1.94 12.85 -12.49
CA GLU A 92 -0.85 12.86 -13.47
C GLU A 92 -1.21 13.71 -14.69
N ARG A 93 -2.46 13.63 -15.15
CA ARG A 93 -2.91 14.49 -16.24
C ARG A 93 -2.81 15.97 -15.87
N ILE A 94 -3.21 16.32 -14.65
CA ILE A 94 -3.10 17.68 -14.15
C ILE A 94 -1.65 18.11 -14.06
N TYR A 95 -0.80 17.24 -13.54
CA TYR A 95 0.64 17.49 -13.44
C TYR A 95 1.24 17.79 -14.80
N GLN A 96 0.93 16.98 -15.80
CA GLN A 96 1.45 17.17 -17.15
C GLN A 96 1.00 18.48 -17.75
N PHE A 97 -0.27 18.83 -17.57
CA PHE A 97 -0.81 20.09 -18.04
C PHE A 97 -0.03 21.28 -17.45
N VAL A 98 0.14 21.29 -16.15
CA VAL A 98 0.85 22.36 -15.43
C VAL A 98 2.29 22.46 -15.89
N LYS A 99 2.97 21.31 -16.01
CA LYS A 99 4.35 21.24 -16.41
C LYS A 99 4.55 21.79 -17.82
N GLU A 100 3.71 21.40 -18.75
CA GLU A 100 3.77 21.87 -20.14
C GLU A 100 3.55 23.37 -20.24
N LYS A 101 2.60 23.90 -19.47
CA LYS A 101 2.36 25.34 -19.47
C LYS A 101 3.54 26.11 -18.91
N ARG A 102 4.15 25.61 -17.86
CA ARG A 102 5.33 26.24 -17.29
C ARG A 102 6.50 26.22 -18.26
N GLU A 103 6.74 25.10 -18.92
CA GLU A 103 7.84 24.97 -19.89
C GLU A 103 7.63 25.89 -21.09
N GLY A 104 6.40 26.07 -21.54
CA GLY A 104 6.07 26.96 -22.64
C GLY A 104 6.29 28.43 -22.31
N THR A 105 6.30 28.81 -21.02
CA THR A 105 6.46 30.19 -20.59
C THR A 105 7.81 30.51 -19.98
N SER A 106 8.63 29.53 -19.71
CA SER A 106 9.95 29.70 -19.07
C SER A 106 11.04 29.93 -20.12
N ARG A 107 11.03 31.07 -20.74
CA ARG A 107 12.02 31.40 -21.78
C ARG A 107 12.95 32.47 -21.33
#